data_59c48868e582287acc93ee9a9535ee7a
#
_entry.id   59c48868e582287acc93ee9a9535ee7a
#
_cell.length_a   1.000
_cell.length_b   1.000
_cell.length_c   1.000
_cell.angle_alpha   90.00
_cell.angle_beta   90.00
_cell.angle_gamma   90.00
#
_symmetry.space_group_name_H-M   'P 1'
#
loop_
_entity.id
_entity.type
_entity.pdbx_description
1 polymer ?
#
loop_
_entity_poly.entity_id
_entity_poly.type
_entity_poly.pdbx_seq_one_letter_code
_entity_poly.pdbx_strand_id
1 'polypeptide(L)'
;MSYSVDLWSSYNKVEKRLELNFQGLKEFINIFSEYFSVIKTFAINLKKIYDLKGTTSNESLQKGINDFKKDIFNQYLALNDYLNSLKDDLITPLILLKNKILEKIKNNLKEMSSTEKTYRACVIQMDAIKKNFYSSINDIEQHKIKYELLKNKQLSKDNNINEFQDYNVIESDEVKIITAIKNAKENEKNYINIIENTNIMQDEYIEVKKKFK
;
A
#
# COMPACT_ATOMS: atom_id res chain seq x y z
N MET A 1 -17.53 2.17 -17.07
CA MET A 1 -16.05 2.21 -16.86
C MET A 1 -15.68 1.11 -15.89
N SER A 2 -14.87 0.17 -16.30
CA SER A 2 -14.46 -0.96 -15.45
C SER A 2 -13.47 -0.46 -14.40
N TYR A 3 -13.86 -0.43 -13.14
CA TYR A 3 -13.03 -0.05 -11.98
C TYR A 3 -11.72 -0.86 -11.87
N SER A 4 -11.62 -1.97 -12.58
CA SER A 4 -10.52 -2.90 -12.44
C SER A 4 -9.25 -2.49 -13.18
N VAL A 5 -9.32 -1.78 -14.29
CA VAL A 5 -8.14 -1.52 -15.14
C VAL A 5 -7.37 -0.27 -14.70
N ASP A 6 -8.04 0.80 -14.28
CA ASP A 6 -7.39 2.08 -13.95
C ASP A 6 -6.79 2.14 -12.53
N LEU A 7 -7.31 1.35 -11.59
CA LEU A 7 -6.83 1.31 -10.20
C LEU A 7 -5.57 0.46 -10.02
N TRP A 8 -5.33 -0.49 -10.93
CA TRP A 8 -4.23 -1.44 -10.80
C TRP A 8 -2.87 -0.89 -11.20
N SER A 9 -2.83 0.23 -11.91
CA SER A 9 -1.58 0.80 -12.40
C SER A 9 -0.83 1.68 -11.39
N SER A 10 -1.46 2.05 -10.25
CA SER A 10 -0.84 3.01 -9.33
C SER A 10 -1.41 2.91 -7.90
N TYR A 11 -0.54 2.56 -6.95
CA TYR A 11 -0.79 2.63 -5.51
C TYR A 11 -1.45 3.97 -5.08
N ASN A 12 -0.92 5.10 -5.56
CA ASN A 12 -1.42 6.44 -5.23
C ASN A 12 -2.89 6.66 -5.61
N LYS A 13 -3.38 6.03 -6.68
CA LYS A 13 -4.80 6.13 -7.07
C LYS A 13 -5.70 5.35 -6.11
N VAL A 14 -5.26 4.16 -5.67
CA VAL A 14 -5.98 3.34 -4.68
C VAL A 14 -6.04 4.07 -3.34
N GLU A 15 -4.91 4.57 -2.85
CA GLU A 15 -4.82 5.34 -1.61
C GLU A 15 -5.75 6.55 -1.64
N LYS A 16 -5.66 7.39 -2.65
CA LYS A 16 -6.53 8.57 -2.81
C LYS A 16 -8.02 8.21 -2.84
N ARG A 17 -8.40 7.11 -3.50
CA ARG A 17 -9.79 6.66 -3.55
C ARG A 17 -10.29 6.18 -2.19
N LEU A 18 -9.46 5.46 -1.45
CA LEU A 18 -9.78 5.01 -0.10
C LEU A 18 -9.91 6.20 0.87
N GLU A 19 -9.04 7.19 0.75
CA GLU A 19 -9.14 8.44 1.53
C GLU A 19 -10.45 9.18 1.28
N LEU A 20 -10.87 9.33 0.00
CA LEU A 20 -12.13 9.98 -0.36
C LEU A 20 -13.34 9.22 0.20
N ASN A 21 -13.37 7.89 0.09
CA ASN A 21 -14.45 7.07 0.64
C ASN A 21 -14.50 7.16 2.17
N PHE A 22 -13.33 7.17 2.82
CA PHE A 22 -13.23 7.33 4.26
C PHE A 22 -13.67 8.72 4.74
N GLN A 23 -13.36 9.75 3.97
CA GLN A 23 -13.83 11.11 4.25
C GLN A 23 -15.36 11.19 4.14
N GLY A 24 -15.96 10.59 3.12
CA GLY A 24 -17.42 10.52 2.99
C GLY A 24 -18.09 9.83 4.19
N LEU A 25 -17.48 8.73 4.71
CA LEU A 25 -17.99 8.07 5.92
C LEU A 25 -17.88 8.96 7.16
N LYS A 26 -16.81 9.74 7.31
CA LYS A 26 -16.69 10.73 8.40
C LYS A 26 -17.77 11.79 8.33
N GLU A 27 -18.01 12.36 7.16
CA GLU A 27 -19.05 13.38 6.95
C GLU A 27 -20.43 12.83 7.28
N PHE A 28 -20.72 11.60 6.86
CA PHE A 28 -21.97 10.93 7.19
C PHE A 28 -22.16 10.78 8.72
N ILE A 29 -21.14 10.30 9.44
CA ILE A 29 -21.16 10.19 10.91
C ILE A 29 -21.35 11.57 11.56
N ASN A 30 -20.71 12.61 11.06
CA ASN A 30 -20.82 13.95 11.59
C ASN A 30 -22.26 14.49 11.45
N ILE A 31 -22.91 14.28 10.29
CA ILE A 31 -24.31 14.68 10.08
C ILE A 31 -25.23 14.05 11.13
N PHE A 32 -25.10 12.74 11.38
CA PHE A 32 -25.93 12.07 12.40
C PHE A 32 -25.58 12.51 13.83
N SER A 33 -24.33 12.82 14.11
CA SER A 33 -23.90 13.33 15.42
C SER A 33 -24.46 14.74 15.69
N GLU A 34 -24.47 15.60 14.70
CA GLU A 34 -25.09 16.93 14.78
C GLU A 34 -26.59 16.83 14.94
N TYR A 35 -27.27 15.99 14.14
CA TYR A 35 -28.68 15.71 14.29
C TYR A 35 -29.02 15.21 15.70
N PHE A 36 -28.26 14.26 16.24
CA PHE A 36 -28.42 13.79 17.62
C PHE A 36 -28.30 14.94 18.63
N SER A 37 -27.30 15.81 18.46
CA SER A 37 -27.08 16.98 19.34
C SER A 37 -28.28 17.94 19.35
N VAL A 38 -28.82 18.22 18.20
CA VAL A 38 -30.01 19.08 18.05
C VAL A 38 -31.24 18.50 18.78
N ILE A 39 -31.55 17.22 18.52
CA ILE A 39 -32.67 16.53 19.16
C ILE A 39 -32.46 16.42 20.68
N LYS A 40 -31.27 16.15 21.13
CA LYS A 40 -30.92 16.10 22.54
C LYS A 40 -31.14 17.45 23.24
N THR A 41 -30.74 18.54 22.59
CA THR A 41 -30.97 19.90 23.11
C THR A 41 -32.44 20.20 23.21
N PHE A 42 -33.24 19.79 22.20
CA PHE A 42 -34.70 19.95 22.21
C PHE A 42 -35.35 19.15 23.36
N ALA A 43 -34.97 17.89 23.55
CA ALA A 43 -35.46 17.06 24.66
C ALA A 43 -35.14 17.70 26.04
N ILE A 44 -33.92 18.21 26.23
CA ILE A 44 -33.53 18.91 27.46
C ILE A 44 -34.42 20.15 27.69
N ASN A 45 -34.73 20.90 26.66
CA ASN A 45 -35.60 22.09 26.78
C ASN A 45 -37.05 21.72 27.10
N LEU A 46 -37.58 20.61 26.56
CA LEU A 46 -38.90 20.08 26.98
C LEU A 46 -38.91 19.73 28.46
N LYS A 47 -37.86 19.08 28.94
CA LYS A 47 -37.72 18.76 30.36
C LYS A 47 -37.69 20.02 31.25
N LYS A 48 -36.99 21.08 30.85
CA LYS A 48 -36.98 22.36 31.55
C LYS A 48 -38.36 22.96 31.65
N ILE A 49 -39.18 22.89 30.59
CA ILE A 49 -40.56 23.39 30.58
C ILE A 49 -41.42 22.58 31.57
N TYR A 50 -41.29 21.24 31.56
CA TYR A 50 -41.94 20.37 32.53
C TYR A 50 -41.61 20.75 34.00
N ASP A 51 -40.35 21.07 34.27
CA ASP A 51 -39.84 21.38 35.60
C ASP A 51 -40.24 22.79 36.10
N LEU A 52 -40.82 23.65 35.22
CA LEU A 52 -41.31 24.97 35.64
C LEU A 52 -42.42 24.86 36.70
N LYS A 53 -42.26 25.62 37.77
CA LYS A 53 -43.27 25.68 38.82
C LYS A 53 -44.37 26.65 38.38
N GLY A 54 -45.51 26.15 38.04
CA GLY A 54 -46.73 26.95 37.79
C GLY A 54 -47.82 26.53 38.78
N THR A 55 -48.24 27.45 39.63
CA THR A 55 -49.34 27.25 40.55
C THR A 55 -50.38 28.34 40.39
N THR A 56 -51.65 27.95 40.41
CA THR A 56 -52.78 28.90 40.35
C THR A 56 -53.87 28.43 41.34
N SER A 57 -54.63 29.36 41.90
CA SER A 57 -55.74 29.05 42.76
C SER A 57 -56.98 28.58 42.01
N ASN A 58 -56.99 28.65 40.66
CA ASN A 58 -58.12 28.19 39.84
C ASN A 58 -57.88 26.68 39.50
N GLU A 59 -58.74 25.81 40.03
CA GLU A 59 -58.62 24.35 39.88
C GLU A 59 -58.64 23.87 38.41
N SER A 60 -59.55 24.45 37.60
CA SER A 60 -59.63 24.08 36.19
C SER A 60 -58.36 24.46 35.42
N LEU A 61 -57.78 25.64 35.68
CA LEU A 61 -56.55 26.08 35.08
C LEU A 61 -55.36 25.26 35.58
N GLN A 62 -55.34 24.91 36.89
CA GLN A 62 -54.30 24.02 37.46
C GLN A 62 -54.33 22.65 36.82
N LYS A 63 -55.54 22.08 36.57
CA LYS A 63 -55.69 20.81 35.87
C LYS A 63 -55.14 20.90 34.44
N GLY A 64 -55.48 21.94 33.68
CA GLY A 64 -54.96 22.16 32.33
C GLY A 64 -53.45 22.28 32.28
N ILE A 65 -52.83 23.00 33.26
CA ILE A 65 -51.38 23.09 33.38
C ILE A 65 -50.77 21.71 33.62
N ASN A 66 -51.35 20.90 34.51
CA ASN A 66 -50.83 19.57 34.81
C ASN A 66 -50.93 18.60 33.62
N ASP A 67 -52.08 18.63 32.91
CA ASP A 67 -52.25 17.81 31.70
C ASP A 67 -51.26 18.20 30.60
N PHE A 68 -51.08 19.52 30.35
CA PHE A 68 -50.05 20.01 29.42
C PHE A 68 -48.62 19.59 29.81
N LYS A 69 -48.26 19.70 31.08
CA LYS A 69 -46.99 19.24 31.59
C LYS A 69 -46.78 17.75 31.39
N LYS A 70 -47.80 16.94 31.60
CA LYS A 70 -47.77 15.50 31.36
C LYS A 70 -47.49 15.18 29.90
N ASP A 71 -48.14 15.90 28.96
CA ASP A 71 -47.87 15.72 27.54
C ASP A 71 -46.41 16.08 27.15
N ILE A 72 -45.88 17.19 27.68
CA ILE A 72 -44.49 17.58 27.49
C ILE A 72 -43.54 16.51 28.03
N PHE A 73 -43.83 15.96 29.19
CA PHE A 73 -43.03 14.91 29.79
C PHE A 73 -43.02 13.60 28.96
N ASN A 74 -44.20 13.23 28.44
CA ASN A 74 -44.33 12.07 27.53
C ASN A 74 -43.50 12.28 26.24
N GLN A 75 -43.55 13.51 25.66
CA GLN A 75 -42.70 13.85 24.50
C GLN A 75 -41.23 13.79 24.83
N TYR A 76 -40.81 14.28 26.01
CA TYR A 76 -39.42 14.16 26.48
C TYR A 76 -38.98 12.68 26.58
N LEU A 77 -39.82 11.80 27.18
CA LEU A 77 -39.50 10.39 27.28
C LEU A 77 -39.36 9.72 25.91
N ALA A 78 -40.30 9.95 25.00
CA ALA A 78 -40.27 9.40 23.65
C ALA A 78 -39.02 9.86 22.88
N LEU A 79 -38.63 11.15 23.00
CA LEU A 79 -37.42 11.66 22.40
C LEU A 79 -36.14 11.05 23.02
N ASN A 80 -36.16 10.84 24.33
CA ASN A 80 -35.02 10.22 25.00
C ASN A 80 -34.82 8.76 24.58
N ASP A 81 -35.91 7.98 24.44
CA ASP A 81 -35.87 6.64 23.90
C ASP A 81 -35.40 6.61 22.46
N TYR A 82 -35.87 7.52 21.62
CA TYR A 82 -35.39 7.70 20.24
C TYR A 82 -33.90 8.02 20.19
N LEU A 83 -33.40 8.92 21.05
CA LEU A 83 -32.00 9.28 21.12
C LEU A 83 -31.12 8.10 21.52
N ASN A 84 -31.58 7.27 22.46
CA ASN A 84 -30.85 6.06 22.86
C ASN A 84 -30.76 5.10 21.67
N SER A 85 -31.86 4.82 20.98
CA SER A 85 -31.86 3.97 19.79
C SER A 85 -30.96 4.56 18.68
N LEU A 86 -31.07 5.85 18.40
CA LEU A 86 -30.22 6.51 17.39
C LEU A 86 -28.71 6.38 17.71
N LYS A 87 -28.36 6.52 18.99
CA LYS A 87 -26.97 6.37 19.44
C LYS A 87 -26.50 4.93 19.34
N ASP A 88 -27.29 3.98 19.87
CA ASP A 88 -26.85 2.60 20.06
C ASP A 88 -26.99 1.78 18.78
N ASP A 89 -28.03 2.02 17.98
CA ASP A 89 -28.32 1.26 16.76
C ASP A 89 -27.67 1.85 15.50
N LEU A 90 -27.30 3.15 15.51
CA LEU A 90 -26.75 3.81 14.32
C LEU A 90 -25.38 4.45 14.56
N ILE A 91 -25.27 5.43 15.47
CA ILE A 91 -24.07 6.25 15.61
C ILE A 91 -22.88 5.40 16.11
N THR A 92 -23.09 4.65 17.19
CA THR A 92 -22.03 3.81 17.78
C THR A 92 -21.53 2.73 16.82
N PRO A 93 -22.40 1.94 16.14
CA PRO A 93 -21.95 0.98 15.13
C PRO A 93 -21.20 1.63 13.96
N LEU A 94 -21.62 2.80 13.48
CA LEU A 94 -20.94 3.53 12.42
C LEU A 94 -19.53 3.99 12.84
N ILE A 95 -19.37 4.45 14.07
CA ILE A 95 -18.05 4.83 14.63
C ILE A 95 -17.15 3.60 14.72
N LEU A 96 -17.67 2.47 15.20
CA LEU A 96 -16.92 1.22 15.27
C LEU A 96 -16.51 0.72 13.89
N LEU A 97 -17.44 0.76 12.93
CA LEU A 97 -17.17 0.41 11.54
C LEU A 97 -16.07 1.31 10.94
N LYS A 98 -16.17 2.63 11.14
CA LYS A 98 -15.15 3.60 10.71
C LYS A 98 -13.77 3.24 11.24
N ASN A 99 -13.65 2.93 12.54
CA ASN A 99 -12.38 2.62 13.17
C ASN A 99 -11.81 1.30 12.63
N LYS A 100 -12.65 0.27 12.48
CA LYS A 100 -12.26 -1.02 11.90
C LYS A 100 -11.79 -0.91 10.45
N ILE A 101 -12.50 -0.13 9.64
CA ILE A 101 -12.13 0.13 8.24
C ILE A 101 -10.80 0.88 8.19
N LEU A 102 -10.64 1.93 9.01
CA LEU A 102 -9.40 2.72 9.05
C LEU A 102 -8.18 1.86 9.40
N GLU A 103 -8.31 1.01 10.41
CA GLU A 103 -7.23 0.10 10.80
C GLU A 103 -6.87 -0.87 9.68
N LYS A 104 -7.89 -1.49 9.06
CA LYS A 104 -7.70 -2.40 7.93
C LYS A 104 -7.04 -1.70 6.73
N ILE A 105 -7.50 -0.49 6.39
CA ILE A 105 -6.90 0.31 5.31
C ILE A 105 -5.43 0.61 5.62
N LYS A 106 -5.11 1.10 6.82
CA LYS A 106 -3.73 1.42 7.20
C LYS A 106 -2.81 0.21 7.11
N ASN A 107 -3.25 -0.94 7.62
CA ASN A 107 -2.45 -2.17 7.59
C ASN A 107 -2.21 -2.65 6.15
N ASN A 108 -3.25 -2.68 5.34
CA ASN A 108 -3.16 -3.10 3.95
C ASN A 108 -2.28 -2.13 3.12
N LEU A 109 -2.45 -0.82 3.29
CA LEU A 109 -1.64 0.18 2.59
C LEU A 109 -0.17 0.08 2.98
N LYS A 110 0.13 -0.18 4.26
CA LYS A 110 1.50 -0.40 4.74
C LYS A 110 2.11 -1.65 4.11
N GLU A 111 1.37 -2.76 4.11
CA GLU A 111 1.80 -4.02 3.47
C GLU A 111 2.07 -3.81 1.98
N MET A 112 1.14 -3.17 1.25
CA MET A 112 1.28 -2.89 -0.17
C MET A 112 2.49 -1.99 -0.49
N SER A 113 2.69 -0.91 0.28
CA SER A 113 3.83 0.00 0.11
C SER A 113 5.17 -0.71 0.37
N SER A 114 5.22 -1.57 1.40
CA SER A 114 6.42 -2.36 1.72
C SER A 114 6.75 -3.33 0.58
N THR A 115 5.76 -4.10 0.13
CA THR A 115 5.95 -5.10 -0.92
C THR A 115 6.30 -4.45 -2.26
N GLU A 116 5.69 -3.30 -2.60
CA GLU A 116 6.06 -2.54 -3.80
C GLU A 116 7.51 -2.07 -3.76
N LYS A 117 7.97 -1.55 -2.62
CA LYS A 117 9.37 -1.10 -2.46
C LYS A 117 10.34 -2.27 -2.64
N THR A 118 10.04 -3.42 -2.04
CA THR A 118 10.86 -4.62 -2.16
C THR A 118 10.92 -5.10 -3.62
N TYR A 119 9.77 -5.21 -4.29
CA TYR A 119 9.71 -5.58 -5.69
C TYR A 119 10.51 -4.61 -6.59
N ARG A 120 10.34 -3.30 -6.41
CA ARG A 120 11.12 -2.30 -7.17
C ARG A 120 12.62 -2.41 -6.93
N ALA A 121 13.04 -2.67 -5.69
CA ALA A 121 14.44 -2.91 -5.36
C ALA A 121 15.00 -4.16 -6.08
N CYS A 122 14.23 -5.26 -6.11
CA CYS A 122 14.62 -6.47 -6.85
C CYS A 122 14.75 -6.20 -8.36
N VAL A 123 13.84 -5.44 -8.97
CA VAL A 123 13.93 -5.06 -10.39
C VAL A 123 15.20 -4.25 -10.68
N ILE A 124 15.51 -3.26 -9.84
CA ILE A 124 16.75 -2.44 -10.00
C ILE A 124 18.00 -3.33 -9.86
N GLN A 125 18.01 -4.24 -8.87
CA GLN A 125 19.10 -5.16 -8.65
C GLN A 125 19.26 -6.14 -9.83
N MET A 126 18.15 -6.65 -10.37
CA MET A 126 18.13 -7.50 -11.56
C MET A 126 18.75 -6.80 -12.76
N ASP A 127 18.42 -5.53 -13.00
CA ASP A 127 18.99 -4.75 -14.11
C ASP A 127 20.50 -4.53 -13.94
N ALA A 128 20.98 -4.31 -12.71
CA ALA A 128 22.41 -4.19 -12.42
C ALA A 128 23.16 -5.51 -12.65
N ILE A 129 22.64 -6.64 -12.14
CA ILE A 129 23.23 -7.97 -12.33
C ILE A 129 23.21 -8.37 -13.80
N LYS A 130 22.12 -8.07 -14.53
CA LYS A 130 22.01 -8.25 -15.97
C LYS A 130 23.14 -7.53 -16.72
N LYS A 131 23.41 -6.28 -16.39
CA LYS A 131 24.51 -5.50 -17.00
C LYS A 131 25.85 -6.15 -16.74
N ASN A 132 26.11 -6.61 -15.49
CA ASN A 132 27.35 -7.30 -15.13
C ASN A 132 27.53 -8.61 -15.91
N PHE A 133 26.45 -9.39 -16.08
CA PHE A 133 26.48 -10.61 -16.87
C PHE A 133 26.85 -10.34 -18.34
N TYR A 134 26.18 -9.36 -18.99
CA TYR A 134 26.51 -9.00 -20.36
C TYR A 134 27.92 -8.40 -20.50
N SER A 135 28.39 -7.63 -19.54
CA SER A 135 29.78 -7.16 -19.50
C SER A 135 30.75 -8.33 -19.46
N SER A 136 30.50 -9.34 -18.63
CA SER A 136 31.39 -10.53 -18.54
C SER A 136 31.43 -11.33 -19.85
N ILE A 137 30.35 -11.40 -20.60
CA ILE A 137 30.31 -12.04 -21.93
C ILE A 137 31.19 -11.23 -22.90
N ASN A 138 31.02 -9.91 -22.91
CA ASN A 138 31.81 -9.04 -23.78
C ASN A 138 33.32 -9.14 -23.45
N ASP A 139 33.68 -9.26 -22.17
CA ASP A 139 35.10 -9.44 -21.74
C ASP A 139 35.67 -10.75 -22.30
N ILE A 140 34.91 -11.85 -22.29
CA ILE A 140 35.30 -13.11 -22.91
C ILE A 140 35.57 -12.90 -24.41
N GLU A 141 34.65 -12.24 -25.13
CA GLU A 141 34.83 -11.98 -26.56
C GLU A 141 36.07 -11.15 -26.87
N GLN A 142 36.33 -10.10 -26.08
CA GLN A 142 37.47 -9.24 -26.25
C GLN A 142 38.79 -10.01 -25.98
N HIS A 143 38.85 -10.83 -24.93
CA HIS A 143 40.01 -11.66 -24.64
C HIS A 143 40.24 -12.73 -25.73
N LYS A 144 39.16 -13.33 -26.25
CA LYS A 144 39.23 -14.30 -27.35
C LYS A 144 39.79 -13.68 -28.62
N ILE A 145 39.29 -12.53 -29.03
CA ILE A 145 39.77 -11.79 -30.22
C ILE A 145 41.28 -11.47 -30.07
N LYS A 146 41.68 -10.99 -28.88
CA LYS A 146 43.06 -10.65 -28.62
C LYS A 146 43.98 -11.89 -28.69
N TYR A 147 43.53 -12.99 -28.12
CA TYR A 147 44.26 -14.26 -28.16
C TYR A 147 44.42 -14.78 -29.61
N GLU A 148 43.38 -14.77 -30.43
CA GLU A 148 43.43 -15.16 -31.83
C GLU A 148 44.37 -14.27 -32.65
N LEU A 149 44.37 -12.94 -32.42
CA LEU A 149 45.29 -12.00 -33.07
C LEU A 149 46.77 -12.32 -32.71
N LEU A 150 47.05 -12.64 -31.44
CA LEU A 150 48.40 -12.98 -30.99
C LEU A 150 48.87 -14.31 -31.61
N LYS A 151 47.98 -15.32 -31.61
CA LYS A 151 48.26 -16.62 -32.22
C LYS A 151 48.53 -16.52 -33.73
N ASN A 152 47.75 -15.72 -34.45
CA ASN A 152 47.95 -15.49 -35.91
C ASN A 152 49.27 -14.72 -36.19
N LYS A 153 49.67 -13.79 -35.32
CA LYS A 153 50.95 -13.09 -35.43
C LYS A 153 52.14 -14.03 -35.23
N GLN A 154 52.06 -15.03 -34.36
CA GLN A 154 53.08 -16.05 -34.18
C GLN A 154 53.22 -16.93 -35.39
N LEU A 155 52.08 -17.37 -35.97
CA LEU A 155 52.11 -18.21 -37.19
C LEU A 155 52.63 -17.49 -38.43
N SER A 156 52.60 -16.17 -38.44
CA SER A 156 53.09 -15.36 -39.58
C SER A 156 54.56 -14.89 -39.44
N LYS A 157 55.19 -15.11 -38.27
CA LYS A 157 56.61 -14.86 -38.05
C LYS A 157 57.42 -16.14 -38.31
N ASP A 158 57.73 -16.41 -39.56
CA ASP A 158 58.79 -17.32 -39.93
C ASP A 158 60.15 -16.78 -39.40
N ASN A 159 60.75 -17.58 -38.49
CA ASN A 159 62.18 -17.53 -38.13
C ASN A 159 62.78 -16.19 -37.71
N ASN A 160 62.58 -15.77 -36.43
CA ASN A 160 63.71 -15.22 -35.64
C ASN A 160 63.35 -14.88 -34.19
N ILE A 161 63.99 -15.58 -33.27
CA ILE A 161 64.54 -15.16 -31.97
C ILE A 161 63.64 -14.22 -31.15
N ASN A 162 62.54 -14.76 -30.55
CA ASN A 162 61.99 -14.32 -29.28
C ASN A 162 60.86 -15.27 -28.83
N GLU A 163 61.02 -16.56 -29.03
CA GLU A 163 59.99 -17.59 -28.69
C GLU A 163 59.56 -17.56 -27.21
N PHE A 164 60.50 -17.23 -26.30
CA PHE A 164 60.19 -17.24 -24.86
C PHE A 164 59.28 -16.09 -24.38
N GLN A 165 59.40 -14.90 -24.96
CA GLN A 165 58.53 -13.77 -24.58
C GLN A 165 57.11 -13.91 -25.14
N ASP A 166 56.97 -14.39 -26.35
CA ASP A 166 55.70 -14.59 -26.99
C ASP A 166 54.89 -15.75 -26.35
N TYR A 167 55.57 -16.83 -25.88
CA TYR A 167 54.94 -17.94 -25.12
C TYR A 167 54.36 -17.47 -23.80
N ASN A 168 55.09 -16.68 -23.01
CA ASN A 168 54.59 -16.14 -21.72
C ASN A 168 53.36 -15.21 -21.86
N VAL A 169 53.28 -14.49 -22.96
CA VAL A 169 52.14 -13.59 -23.24
C VAL A 169 50.89 -14.38 -23.60
N ILE A 170 51.05 -15.47 -24.37
CA ILE A 170 49.92 -16.36 -24.75
C ILE A 170 49.41 -17.11 -23.54
N GLU A 171 50.29 -17.70 -22.73
CA GLU A 171 49.91 -18.38 -21.48
C GLU A 171 49.18 -17.41 -20.51
N SER A 172 49.65 -16.16 -20.40
CA SER A 172 49.00 -15.13 -19.61
C SER A 172 47.60 -14.81 -20.13
N ASP A 173 47.38 -14.74 -21.46
CA ASP A 173 46.05 -14.42 -22.04
C ASP A 173 45.12 -15.63 -22.00
N GLU A 174 45.58 -16.87 -22.06
CA GLU A 174 44.80 -18.09 -21.77
C GLU A 174 44.23 -18.07 -20.33
N VAL A 175 45.06 -17.75 -19.35
CA VAL A 175 44.67 -17.63 -17.94
C VAL A 175 43.58 -16.55 -17.79
N LYS A 176 43.69 -15.40 -18.51
CA LYS A 176 42.66 -14.34 -18.51
C LYS A 176 41.35 -14.81 -19.10
N ILE A 177 41.36 -15.57 -20.19
CA ILE A 177 40.17 -16.16 -20.81
C ILE A 177 39.49 -17.12 -19.85
N ILE A 178 40.24 -18.02 -19.22
CA ILE A 178 39.69 -18.98 -18.25
C ILE A 178 39.06 -18.25 -17.07
N THR A 179 39.70 -17.20 -16.57
CA THR A 179 39.18 -16.36 -15.48
C THR A 179 37.91 -15.63 -15.90
N ALA A 180 37.88 -15.05 -17.09
CA ALA A 180 36.69 -14.37 -17.64
C ALA A 180 35.52 -15.34 -17.80
N ILE A 181 35.77 -16.58 -18.28
CA ILE A 181 34.71 -17.62 -18.38
C ILE A 181 34.19 -17.99 -16.99
N LYS A 182 35.06 -18.13 -15.98
CA LYS A 182 34.66 -18.44 -14.61
C LYS A 182 33.78 -17.32 -14.04
N ASN A 183 34.16 -16.07 -14.21
CA ASN A 183 33.41 -14.90 -13.77
C ASN A 183 32.06 -14.79 -14.49
N ALA A 184 32.01 -15.07 -15.80
CA ALA A 184 30.77 -15.07 -16.55
C ALA A 184 29.77 -16.14 -16.06
N LYS A 185 30.26 -17.36 -15.76
CA LYS A 185 29.45 -18.43 -15.19
C LYS A 185 28.89 -18.07 -13.80
N GLU A 186 29.66 -17.40 -12.98
CA GLU A 186 29.21 -16.92 -11.68
C GLU A 186 28.17 -15.81 -11.83
N ASN A 187 28.39 -14.85 -12.73
CA ASN A 187 27.43 -13.80 -13.04
C ASN A 187 26.15 -14.33 -13.66
N GLU A 188 26.21 -15.38 -14.51
CA GLU A 188 25.05 -16.09 -15.04
C GLU A 188 24.20 -16.69 -13.91
N LYS A 189 24.84 -17.42 -13.00
CA LYS A 189 24.17 -17.99 -11.82
C LYS A 189 23.49 -16.92 -10.98
N ASN A 190 24.17 -15.80 -10.73
CA ASN A 190 23.63 -14.69 -9.98
C ASN A 190 22.43 -14.04 -10.71
N TYR A 191 22.49 -13.97 -12.05
CA TYR A 191 21.41 -13.44 -12.87
C TYR A 191 20.17 -14.35 -12.84
N ILE A 192 20.34 -15.67 -12.93
CA ILE A 192 19.24 -16.63 -12.80
C ILE A 192 18.57 -16.49 -11.41
N ASN A 193 19.37 -16.48 -10.34
CA ASN A 193 18.86 -16.36 -8.98
C ASN A 193 18.06 -15.06 -8.75
N ILE A 194 18.52 -13.94 -9.31
CA ILE A 194 17.80 -12.67 -9.14
C ILE A 194 16.51 -12.62 -9.95
N ILE A 195 16.45 -13.28 -11.12
CA ILE A 195 15.21 -13.44 -11.89
C ILE A 195 14.19 -14.23 -11.07
N GLU A 196 14.57 -15.35 -10.48
CA GLU A 196 13.68 -16.17 -9.66
C GLU A 196 13.16 -15.37 -8.45
N ASN A 197 14.03 -14.67 -7.73
CA ASN A 197 13.63 -13.83 -6.61
C ASN A 197 12.72 -12.68 -7.04
N THR A 198 12.98 -12.06 -8.19
CA THR A 198 12.14 -10.98 -8.71
C THR A 198 10.75 -11.48 -9.08
N ASN A 199 10.63 -12.67 -9.65
CA ASN A 199 9.35 -13.31 -9.95
C ASN A 199 8.56 -13.62 -8.68
N ILE A 200 9.21 -14.15 -7.64
CA ILE A 200 8.57 -14.39 -6.34
C ILE A 200 8.02 -13.08 -5.75
N MET A 201 8.83 -12.02 -5.74
CA MET A 201 8.40 -10.70 -5.25
C MET A 201 7.29 -10.09 -6.09
N GLN A 202 7.27 -10.33 -7.40
CA GLN A 202 6.19 -9.92 -8.29
C GLN A 202 4.88 -10.61 -7.93
N ASP A 203 4.91 -11.92 -7.70
CA ASP A 203 3.74 -12.70 -7.31
C ASP A 203 3.20 -12.25 -5.95
N GLU A 204 4.06 -12.03 -4.97
CA GLU A 204 3.66 -11.47 -3.67
C GLU A 204 3.01 -10.08 -3.82
N TYR A 205 3.58 -9.21 -4.64
CA TYR A 205 3.01 -7.89 -4.91
C TYR A 205 1.64 -7.98 -5.59
N ILE A 206 1.44 -8.92 -6.51
CA ILE A 206 0.14 -9.19 -7.15
C ILE A 206 -0.87 -9.69 -6.13
N GLU A 207 -0.49 -10.62 -5.24
CA GLU A 207 -1.38 -11.15 -4.20
C GLU A 207 -1.80 -10.06 -3.21
N VAL A 208 -0.88 -9.22 -2.76
CA VAL A 208 -1.21 -8.08 -1.90
C VAL A 208 -2.19 -7.13 -2.60
N LYS A 209 -1.99 -6.85 -3.89
CA LYS A 209 -2.94 -6.05 -4.68
C LYS A 209 -4.34 -6.66 -4.73
N LYS A 210 -4.47 -7.97 -4.80
CA LYS A 210 -5.79 -8.64 -4.83
C LYS A 210 -6.61 -8.43 -3.56
N LYS A 211 -5.96 -8.17 -2.41
CA LYS A 211 -6.66 -7.85 -1.13
C LYS A 211 -7.49 -6.55 -1.20
N PHE A 212 -7.28 -5.72 -2.21
CA PHE A 212 -8.02 -4.47 -2.43
C PHE A 212 -9.19 -4.61 -3.44
N LYS A 213 -9.45 -5.81 -3.95
CA LYS A 213 -10.66 -6.12 -4.72
C LYS A 213 -11.84 -6.34 -3.79
#